data_ea0b6566cc9c613f1ae2b8e0480b5ea5
#
_entry.id   ea0b6566cc9c613f1ae2b8e0480b5ea5
#
_cell.length_a   1.000
_cell.length_b   1.000
_cell.length_c   1.000
_cell.angle_alpha   90.00
_cell.angle_beta   90.00
_cell.angle_gamma   90.00
#
_symmetry.space_group_name_H-M   'P 1'
#
loop_
_entity.id
_entity.type
_entity.pdbx_description
1 polymer ?
#
loop_
_entity_poly.entity_id
_entity_poly.type
_entity_poly.pdbx_seq_one_letter_code
_entity_poly.pdbx_strand_id
1 'polypeptide(L)'
;KEIARIAKVLMVTCGMYNSSGKFAAYVGVPAKSGVSGGIMASVPQKWHSEEESFRNGAGIAVFSPSIDVSGNSAAGTMLLKQISKEWDFSIF
;
A
#
# COMPACT_ATOMS: atom_id res chain seq x y z
N LYS A 1 -11.96 -1.07 -16.27
CA LYS A 1 -11.34 0.16 -15.77
C LYS A 1 -12.08 0.77 -14.60
N GLU A 2 -13.39 0.90 -14.73
CA GLU A 2 -14.20 1.51 -13.68
C GLU A 2 -14.19 0.66 -12.42
N ILE A 3 -14.31 -0.65 -12.56
CA ILE A 3 -14.26 -1.57 -11.42
C ILE A 3 -12.90 -1.49 -10.72
N ALA A 4 -11.81 -1.45 -11.49
CA ALA A 4 -10.48 -1.35 -10.92
C ALA A 4 -10.28 -0.03 -10.17
N ARG A 5 -10.83 1.06 -10.70
CA ARG A 5 -10.77 2.36 -10.04
C ARG A 5 -11.52 2.34 -8.72
N ILE A 6 -12.72 1.77 -8.72
CA ILE A 6 -13.52 1.66 -7.50
C ILE A 6 -12.83 0.79 -6.46
N ALA A 7 -12.25 -0.33 -6.90
CA ALA A 7 -11.51 -1.22 -6.01
C ALA A 7 -10.32 -0.49 -5.36
N LYS A 8 -9.59 0.30 -6.13
CA LYS A 8 -8.46 1.06 -5.58
C LYS A 8 -8.91 2.12 -4.59
N VAL A 9 -10.04 2.77 -4.84
CA VAL A 9 -10.60 3.74 -3.89
C VAL A 9 -10.97 3.05 -2.58
N LEU A 10 -11.60 1.88 -2.66
CA LEU A 10 -11.95 1.12 -1.46
C LEU A 10 -10.70 0.68 -0.69
N MET A 11 -9.66 0.27 -1.41
CA MET A 11 -8.39 -0.11 -0.77
C MET A 11 -7.76 1.08 -0.04
N VAL A 12 -7.78 2.28 -0.64
CA VAL A 12 -7.22 3.47 0.00
C VAL A 12 -8.02 3.86 1.23
N THR A 13 -9.35 3.77 1.17
CA THR A 13 -10.21 4.27 2.23
C THR A 13 -10.42 3.30 3.37
N CYS A 14 -10.36 1.99 3.11
CA CYS A 14 -10.64 0.99 4.16
C CYS A 14 -9.83 -0.30 4.07
N GLY A 15 -8.88 -0.40 3.14
CA GLY A 15 -8.12 -1.63 2.94
C GLY A 15 -7.19 -2.00 4.09
N MET A 16 -6.80 -1.04 4.90
CA MET A 16 -5.92 -1.22 6.06
C MET A 16 -6.69 -1.04 7.38
N TYR A 17 -7.97 -1.35 7.35
CA TYR A 17 -8.85 -1.25 8.50
C TYR A 17 -8.88 0.17 9.05
N ASN A 18 -8.90 0.36 10.36
CA ASN A 18 -8.95 1.72 10.92
C ASN A 18 -7.64 2.48 10.83
N SER A 19 -6.59 1.88 10.29
CA SER A 19 -5.32 2.57 9.98
C SER A 19 -5.24 3.02 8.52
N SER A 20 -6.33 2.95 7.75
CA SER A 20 -6.30 3.24 6.32
C SER A 20 -5.89 4.69 6.02
N GLY A 21 -6.38 5.66 6.79
CA GLY A 21 -6.00 7.05 6.62
C GLY A 21 -4.52 7.28 6.88
N LYS A 22 -4.00 6.68 7.92
CA LYS A 22 -2.58 6.78 8.26
C LYS A 22 -1.72 6.10 7.19
N PHE A 23 -2.14 4.94 6.71
CA PHE A 23 -1.44 4.24 5.63
C PHE A 23 -1.42 5.09 4.35
N ALA A 24 -2.54 5.72 4.01
CA ALA A 24 -2.61 6.62 2.85
C ALA A 24 -1.64 7.79 3.02
N ALA A 25 -1.54 8.34 4.22
CA ALA A 25 -0.65 9.48 4.47
C ALA A 25 0.84 9.11 4.37
N TYR A 26 1.22 7.93 4.84
CA TYR A 26 2.64 7.58 4.97
C TYR A 26 3.13 6.60 3.91
N VAL A 27 2.28 5.81 3.31
CA VAL A 27 2.64 4.89 2.22
C VAL A 27 2.07 5.38 0.90
N GLY A 28 0.78 5.70 0.87
CA GLY A 28 0.17 6.44 -0.21
C GLY A 28 -0.19 5.63 -1.44
N VAL A 29 -0.43 4.32 -1.31
CA VAL A 29 -0.89 3.49 -2.42
C VAL A 29 -2.06 2.62 -1.96
N PRO A 30 -2.92 2.21 -2.89
CA PRO A 30 -4.00 1.28 -2.55
C PRO A 30 -3.42 -0.03 -2.02
N ALA A 31 -3.95 -0.49 -0.89
CA ALA A 31 -3.48 -1.73 -0.29
C ALA A 31 -4.60 -2.44 0.44
N LYS A 32 -4.45 -3.74 0.62
CA LYS A 32 -5.38 -4.57 1.38
C LYS A 32 -4.60 -5.44 2.34
N SER A 33 -4.99 -5.38 3.59
CA SER A 33 -4.37 -6.14 4.66
C SER A 33 -5.17 -7.40 4.98
N GLY A 34 -4.48 -8.45 5.41
CA GLY A 34 -5.07 -9.63 6.00
C GLY A 34 -4.60 -9.81 7.43
N VAL A 35 -5.47 -10.26 8.29
CA VAL A 35 -5.13 -10.40 9.72
C VAL A 35 -4.11 -11.51 10.00
N SER A 36 -3.69 -12.23 8.98
CA SER A 36 -2.62 -13.22 9.10
C SER A 36 -1.22 -12.62 8.95
N GLY A 37 -1.13 -11.32 8.67
CA GLY A 37 0.16 -10.63 8.50
C GLY A 37 0.53 -10.34 7.05
N GLY A 38 -0.39 -10.52 6.12
CA GLY A 38 -0.16 -10.21 4.71
C GLY A 38 -0.64 -8.81 4.36
N ILE A 39 0.05 -8.16 3.45
CA ILE A 39 -0.39 -6.90 2.83
C ILE A 39 -0.13 -7.00 1.34
N MET A 40 -1.14 -6.67 0.55
CA MET A 40 -1.02 -6.58 -0.90
C MET A 40 -1.22 -5.12 -1.29
N ALA A 41 -0.28 -4.56 -2.02
CA ALA A 41 -0.32 -3.17 -2.45
C ALA A 41 -0.25 -3.08 -3.97
N SER A 42 -0.98 -2.11 -4.51
CA SER A 42 -0.98 -1.83 -5.94
C SER A 42 -0.35 -0.46 -6.15
N VAL A 43 0.82 -0.43 -6.77
CA VAL A 43 1.50 0.83 -7.08
C VAL A 43 1.01 1.28 -8.44
N PRO A 44 0.21 2.37 -8.52
CA PRO A 44 -0.28 2.84 -9.80
C PRO A 44 0.83 3.41 -10.66
N GLN A 45 0.57 3.49 -11.95
CA GLN A 45 1.48 4.11 -12.90
C GLN A 45 1.82 5.53 -12.44
N LYS A 46 3.12 5.87 -12.45
CA LYS A 46 3.57 7.14 -11.94
C LYS A 46 4.76 7.64 -12.75
N TRP A 47 4.57 8.72 -13.47
CA TRP A 47 5.55 9.28 -14.41
C TRP A 47 6.85 9.68 -13.76
N HIS A 48 6.76 10.27 -12.57
CA HIS A 48 7.89 10.90 -11.92
C HIS A 48 8.53 10.03 -10.84
N SER A 49 8.21 8.74 -10.82
CA SER A 49 8.91 7.82 -9.92
C SER A 49 10.35 7.67 -10.36
N GLU A 50 11.27 7.75 -9.42
CA GLU A 50 12.68 7.55 -9.69
C GLU A 50 13.00 6.10 -10.04
N GLU A 51 12.22 5.18 -9.48
CA GLU A 51 12.35 3.76 -9.81
C GLU A 51 11.57 3.46 -11.08
N GLU A 52 12.29 3.15 -12.15
CA GLU A 52 11.69 2.92 -13.46
C GLU A 52 10.62 1.84 -13.45
N SER A 53 10.79 0.82 -12.63
CA SER A 53 9.82 -0.28 -12.51
C SER A 53 8.43 0.22 -12.12
N PHE A 54 8.35 1.29 -11.33
CA PHE A 54 7.08 1.80 -10.84
C PHE A 54 6.40 2.78 -11.78
N ARG A 55 7.08 3.22 -12.82
CA ARG A 55 6.46 4.12 -13.81
C ARG A 55 5.31 3.46 -14.53
N ASN A 56 5.38 2.15 -14.71
CA ASN A 56 4.33 1.39 -15.39
C ASN A 56 3.39 0.69 -14.41
N GLY A 57 3.53 0.97 -13.12
CA GLY A 57 2.77 0.30 -12.10
C GLY A 57 3.41 -0.99 -11.64
N ALA A 58 3.08 -1.40 -10.44
CA ALA A 58 3.62 -2.62 -9.85
C ALA A 58 2.69 -3.16 -8.78
N GLY A 59 2.77 -4.45 -8.52
CA GLY A 59 2.15 -5.06 -7.36
C GLY A 59 3.22 -5.43 -6.35
N ILE A 60 2.93 -5.21 -5.09
CA ILE A 60 3.84 -5.57 -3.99
C ILE A 60 3.05 -6.40 -2.99
N ALA A 61 3.62 -7.52 -2.58
CA ALA A 61 3.05 -8.33 -1.51
C ALA A 61 4.12 -8.56 -0.45
N VAL A 62 3.73 -8.39 0.80
CA VAL A 62 4.61 -8.65 1.94
C VAL A 62 3.88 -9.55 2.93
N PHE A 63 4.63 -10.37 3.63
CA PHE A 63 4.08 -11.23 4.66
C PHE A 63 5.00 -11.25 5.87
N SER A 64 4.45 -10.81 7.01
CA SER A 64 5.13 -10.87 8.29
C SER A 64 4.06 -11.01 9.36
N PRO A 65 4.03 -12.14 10.09
CA PRO A 65 2.85 -12.52 10.88
C PRO A 65 2.53 -11.69 12.12
N SER A 66 3.45 -10.96 12.68
CA SER A 66 3.12 -10.13 13.85
C SER A 66 2.24 -8.95 13.44
N ILE A 67 1.00 -8.93 13.94
CA ILE A 67 0.06 -7.87 13.60
C ILE A 67 -0.02 -6.83 14.71
N ASP A 68 -0.35 -5.60 14.31
CA ASP A 68 -0.54 -4.48 15.24
C ASP A 68 -1.97 -4.45 15.78
N VAL A 69 -2.29 -3.41 16.56
CA VAL A 69 -3.61 -3.28 17.18
C VAL A 69 -4.74 -3.09 16.15
N SER A 70 -4.41 -2.66 14.95
CA SER A 70 -5.39 -2.51 13.86
C SER A 70 -5.58 -3.79 13.05
N GLY A 71 -4.76 -4.80 13.28
CA GLY A 71 -4.83 -6.07 12.56
C GLY A 71 -3.92 -6.13 11.34
N ASN A 72 -3.03 -5.16 11.15
CA ASN A 72 -2.10 -5.11 10.03
C ASN A 72 -0.72 -5.62 10.44
N SER A 73 0.01 -6.19 9.47
CA SER A 73 1.39 -6.56 9.71
C SER A 73 2.21 -5.35 10.15
N ALA A 74 2.77 -5.40 11.34
CA ALA A 74 3.58 -4.29 11.86
C ALA A 74 4.85 -4.09 11.01
N ALA A 75 5.60 -5.16 10.79
CA ALA A 75 6.82 -5.09 9.99
C ALA A 75 6.52 -4.78 8.52
N GLY A 76 5.43 -5.34 7.96
CA GLY A 76 5.04 -5.07 6.58
C GLY A 76 4.70 -3.61 6.35
N THR A 77 3.98 -3.00 7.29
CA THR A 77 3.64 -1.58 7.21
C THR A 77 4.90 -0.71 7.26
N MET A 78 5.82 -1.03 8.15
CA MET A 78 7.09 -0.30 8.25
C MET A 78 7.91 -0.42 6.97
N LEU A 79 7.98 -1.62 6.40
CA LEU A 79 8.70 -1.84 5.16
C LEU A 79 8.10 -1.04 4.01
N LEU A 80 6.78 -1.08 3.86
CA LEU A 80 6.11 -0.34 2.78
C LEU A 80 6.28 1.17 2.94
N LYS A 81 6.25 1.66 4.18
CA LYS A 81 6.52 3.06 4.45
C LYS A 81 7.93 3.46 4.02
N GLN A 82 8.92 2.64 4.33
CA GLN A 82 10.30 2.89 3.96
C GLN A 82 10.50 2.85 2.44
N ILE A 83 9.92 1.86 1.77
CA ILE A 83 10.01 1.72 0.32
C ILE A 83 9.33 2.90 -0.36
N SER A 84 8.16 3.31 0.11
CA SER A 84 7.44 4.44 -0.45
C SER A 84 8.27 5.71 -0.38
N LYS A 85 8.93 5.93 0.75
CA LYS A 85 9.78 7.08 0.94
C LYS A 85 10.98 7.08 0.00
N GLU A 86 11.63 5.92 -0.15
CA GLU A 86 12.83 5.83 -0.99
C GLU A 86 12.51 5.93 -2.48
N TRP A 87 11.42 5.32 -2.91
CA TRP A 87 11.10 5.22 -4.34
C TRP A 87 10.00 6.18 -4.78
N ASP A 88 9.48 6.98 -3.85
CA ASP A 88 8.52 8.04 -4.14
C ASP A 88 7.32 7.54 -4.95
N PHE A 89 6.69 6.46 -4.50
CA PHE A 89 5.58 5.90 -5.25
C PHE A 89 4.20 6.27 -4.70
N SER A 90 4.12 7.13 -3.69
CA SER A 90 2.85 7.62 -3.16
C SER A 90 2.07 8.37 -4.24
N ILE A 91 0.76 8.17 -4.26
CA ILE A 91 -0.12 8.90 -5.18
C ILE A 91 -0.57 10.25 -4.62
N PHE A 92 -0.16 10.55 -3.40
CA PHE A 92 -0.53 11.81 -2.73
C PHE A 92 0.61 12.83 -2.64
#